data_3d4d5c9ac0bed395104fef2f1ec49154
#
_entry.id   3d4d5c9ac0bed395104fef2f1ec49154
#
_cell.length_a   1.000
_cell.length_b   1.000
_cell.length_c   1.000
_cell.angle_alpha   90.00
_cell.angle_beta   90.00
_cell.angle_gamma   90.00
#
_symmetry.space_group_name_H-M   'P 1'
#
loop_
_entity.id
_entity.type
_entity.pdbx_description
1 polymer ?
#
loop_
_entity_poly.entity_id
_entity_poly.type
_entity_poly.pdbx_seq_one_letter_code
_entity_poly.pdbx_strand_id
1 'polypeptide(L)'
;MISGIWGKPLRCGSYAVSQVLVGLHRVGVVGLRQACEKVAAAGVVGREEIVDCLQAELAADNFIPEAQEEAYRTALWREYLRFMGEDFSEFFSEIPVTVRGEPGGDRDRLAGLCASVLADFELRPVAEFAEADEEGPNPQLVIDGTTVARGLPSRKSLKATVRHRLSDW
;
A
#
# COMPACT_ATOMS: atom_id res chain seq x y z
N MET A 1 14.04 57.59 -13.00
CA MET A 1 14.27 56.49 -12.06
C MET A 1 13.09 55.53 -12.18
N ILE A 2 13.26 54.41 -12.87
CA ILE A 2 12.20 53.41 -13.11
C ILE A 2 12.61 52.19 -12.33
N SER A 3 11.92 51.93 -11.22
CA SER A 3 12.13 50.77 -10.37
C SER A 3 11.61 49.53 -11.08
N GLY A 4 12.55 48.60 -11.35
CA GLY A 4 12.26 47.34 -12.00
C GLY A 4 11.39 46.45 -11.13
N ILE A 5 10.29 45.97 -11.72
CA ILE A 5 9.44 44.91 -11.22
C ILE A 5 10.17 43.58 -11.50
N TRP A 6 10.87 43.06 -10.51
CA TRP A 6 11.40 41.71 -10.59
C TRP A 6 10.24 40.74 -10.39
N GLY A 7 9.75 40.25 -11.52
CA GLY A 7 8.84 39.10 -11.52
C GLY A 7 9.54 37.90 -10.82
N LYS A 8 8.93 37.40 -9.76
CA LYS A 8 9.35 36.13 -9.15
C LYS A 8 9.30 35.05 -10.24
N PRO A 9 10.35 34.26 -10.43
CA PRO A 9 10.26 33.13 -11.33
C PRO A 9 9.17 32.20 -10.82
N LEU A 10 8.17 31.95 -11.65
CA LEU A 10 7.25 30.84 -11.47
C LEU A 10 8.09 29.57 -11.44
N ARG A 11 8.31 29.04 -10.25
CA ARG A 11 8.88 27.71 -10.08
C ARG A 11 7.83 26.73 -10.58
N CYS A 12 7.96 26.35 -11.81
CA CYS A 12 7.31 25.18 -12.36
C CYS A 12 8.02 23.96 -11.74
N GLY A 13 7.79 23.74 -10.45
CA GLY A 13 8.19 22.51 -9.78
C GLY A 13 7.22 21.43 -10.25
N SER A 14 7.69 20.47 -11.03
CA SER A 14 6.93 19.25 -11.28
C SER A 14 6.78 18.53 -9.95
N TYR A 15 5.67 18.75 -9.26
CA TYR A 15 5.34 18.00 -8.07
C TYR A 15 5.15 16.53 -8.48
N ALA A 16 5.98 15.65 -7.94
CA ALA A 16 5.82 14.23 -8.14
C ALA A 16 4.54 13.77 -7.45
N VAL A 17 3.71 13.04 -8.19
CA VAL A 17 2.52 12.39 -7.64
C VAL A 17 2.94 11.04 -7.08
N SER A 18 2.75 10.85 -5.79
CA SER A 18 2.96 9.57 -5.11
C SER A 18 1.66 8.79 -5.07
N GLN A 19 1.71 7.50 -5.37
CA GLN A 19 0.55 6.62 -5.22
C GLN A 19 0.50 6.09 -3.79
N VAL A 20 -0.50 6.49 -3.04
CA VAL A 20 -0.72 6.12 -1.64
C VAL A 20 -1.93 5.20 -1.54
N LEU A 21 -1.82 4.14 -0.76
CA LEU A 21 -2.93 3.25 -0.47
C LEU A 21 -3.74 3.81 0.71
N VAL A 22 -4.95 4.27 0.44
CA VAL A 22 -5.90 4.77 1.45
C VAL A 22 -7.05 3.75 1.57
N GLY A 23 -7.10 3.02 2.67
CA GLY A 23 -7.95 1.83 2.75
C GLY A 23 -7.49 0.79 1.71
N LEU A 24 -8.37 0.44 0.78
CA LEU A 24 -8.06 -0.47 -0.34
C LEU A 24 -7.86 0.27 -1.68
N HIS A 25 -7.94 1.61 -1.69
CA HIS A 25 -7.87 2.40 -2.90
C HIS A 25 -6.52 3.11 -3.05
N ARG A 26 -5.96 3.10 -4.26
CA ARG A 26 -4.77 3.90 -4.58
C ARG A 26 -5.17 5.30 -4.97
N VAL A 27 -4.62 6.27 -4.23
CA VAL A 27 -4.87 7.69 -4.41
C VAL A 27 -3.57 8.39 -4.78
N GLY A 28 -3.63 9.28 -5.76
CA GLY A 28 -2.51 10.15 -6.11
C GLY A 28 -2.40 11.30 -5.10
N VAL A 29 -1.26 11.41 -4.42
CA VAL A 29 -0.96 12.51 -3.50
C VAL A 29 0.18 13.35 -4.07
N VAL A 30 -0.08 14.63 -4.27
CA VAL A 30 0.88 15.60 -4.80
C VAL A 30 1.77 16.10 -3.67
N GLY A 31 3.08 16.12 -3.87
CA GLY A 31 4.02 16.72 -2.93
C GLY A 31 4.35 15.92 -1.67
N LEU A 32 3.93 14.66 -1.58
CA LEU A 32 4.09 13.84 -0.37
C LEU A 32 5.54 13.75 0.11
N ARG A 33 6.47 13.49 -0.79
CA ARG A 33 7.89 13.38 -0.45
C ARG A 33 8.43 14.67 0.17
N GLN A 34 8.09 15.82 -0.43
CA GLN A 34 8.50 17.13 0.07
C GLN A 34 7.90 17.43 1.45
N ALA A 35 6.64 17.03 1.67
CA ALA A 35 6.00 17.14 2.98
C ALA A 35 6.73 16.30 4.03
N CYS A 36 7.07 15.04 3.72
CA CYS A 36 7.86 14.17 4.62
C CYS A 36 9.24 14.77 4.92
N GLU A 37 9.95 15.29 3.91
CA GLU A 37 11.26 15.94 4.09
C GLU A 37 11.17 17.15 5.03
N LYS A 38 10.14 17.99 4.89
CA LYS A 38 9.92 19.16 5.75
C LYS A 38 9.61 18.77 7.20
N VAL A 39 8.69 17.81 7.39
CA VAL A 39 8.28 17.34 8.72
C VAL A 39 9.47 16.68 9.44
N ALA A 40 10.25 15.85 8.74
CA ALA A 40 11.46 15.25 9.30
C ALA A 40 12.51 16.31 9.69
N ALA A 41 12.72 17.33 8.84
CA ALA A 41 13.66 18.42 9.11
C ALA A 41 13.21 19.33 10.28
N ALA A 42 11.90 19.44 10.51
CA ALA A 42 11.34 20.19 11.63
C ALA A 42 11.51 19.48 12.99
N GLY A 43 11.91 18.20 12.99
CA GLY A 43 12.13 17.43 14.22
C GLY A 43 10.83 17.18 15.01
N VAL A 44 9.69 17.16 14.34
CA VAL A 44 8.39 16.86 14.97
C VAL A 44 8.39 15.45 15.52
N VAL A 45 7.87 15.25 16.73
CA VAL A 45 7.85 13.96 17.43
C VAL A 45 6.41 13.60 17.77
N GLY A 46 6.09 12.32 17.63
CA GLY A 46 4.74 11.82 17.92
C GLY A 46 3.92 11.64 16.64
N ARG A 47 3.17 10.51 16.61
CA ARG A 47 2.38 10.14 15.42
C ARG A 47 1.39 11.23 15.03
N GLU A 48 0.62 11.70 16.00
CA GLU A 48 -0.48 12.65 15.75
C GLU A 48 0.07 13.97 15.22
N GLU A 49 1.12 14.52 15.84
CA GLU A 49 1.73 15.77 15.43
C GLU A 49 2.39 15.68 14.05
N ILE A 50 3.03 14.54 13.74
CA ILE A 50 3.62 14.29 12.41
C ILE A 50 2.52 14.26 11.35
N VAL A 51 1.43 13.54 11.61
CA VAL A 51 0.32 13.41 10.66
C VAL A 51 -0.40 14.74 10.46
N ASP A 52 -0.62 15.51 11.53
CA ASP A 52 -1.21 16.86 11.43
C ASP A 52 -0.35 17.79 10.58
N CYS A 53 0.97 17.77 10.80
CA CYS A 53 1.91 18.53 9.97
C CYS A 53 1.89 18.08 8.50
N LEU A 54 1.84 16.78 8.23
CA LEU A 54 1.74 16.26 6.86
C LEU A 54 0.43 16.69 6.19
N GLN A 55 -0.71 16.60 6.88
CA GLN A 55 -1.99 17.08 6.37
C GLN A 55 -1.97 18.57 6.05
N ALA A 56 -1.41 19.39 6.94
CA ALA A 56 -1.29 20.83 6.73
C ALA A 56 -0.41 21.16 5.53
N GLU A 57 0.73 20.49 5.35
CA GLU A 57 1.61 20.68 4.18
C GLU A 57 0.96 20.25 2.86
N LEU A 58 0.12 19.21 2.90
CA LEU A 58 -0.51 18.64 1.72
C LEU A 58 -1.83 19.31 1.33
N ALA A 59 -2.48 20.02 2.25
CA ALA A 59 -3.82 20.59 2.05
C ALA A 59 -3.92 21.59 0.90
N ALA A 60 -2.81 22.24 0.51
CA ALA A 60 -2.80 23.22 -0.57
C ALA A 60 -3.03 22.59 -1.96
N ASP A 61 -2.52 21.37 -2.15
CA ASP A 61 -2.48 20.70 -3.47
C ASP A 61 -3.31 19.41 -3.52
N ASN A 62 -3.92 19.00 -2.39
CA ASN A 62 -4.69 17.77 -2.29
C ASN A 62 -6.01 17.99 -1.56
N PHE A 63 -7.05 17.33 -2.04
CA PHE A 63 -8.34 17.26 -1.36
C PHE A 63 -8.43 15.98 -0.53
N ILE A 64 -8.64 16.12 0.77
CA ILE A 64 -8.88 15.02 1.69
C ILE A 64 -10.37 15.07 2.11
N PRO A 65 -11.19 14.07 1.71
CA PRO A 65 -12.59 14.03 2.11
C PRO A 65 -12.72 13.79 3.62
N GLU A 66 -13.56 14.56 4.31
CA GLU A 66 -13.82 14.39 5.75
C GLU A 66 -14.23 12.96 6.12
N ALA A 67 -15.05 12.32 5.29
CA ALA A 67 -15.49 10.94 5.51
C ALA A 67 -14.37 9.89 5.46
N GLN A 68 -13.19 10.25 4.94
CA GLN A 68 -12.03 9.36 4.81
C GLN A 68 -10.81 9.87 5.59
N GLU A 69 -10.98 10.89 6.41
CA GLU A 69 -9.87 11.54 7.11
C GLU A 69 -9.01 10.54 7.87
N GLU A 70 -9.61 9.66 8.67
CA GLU A 70 -8.86 8.67 9.45
C GLU A 70 -8.08 7.67 8.59
N ALA A 71 -8.65 7.26 7.45
CA ALA A 71 -7.95 6.40 6.49
C ALA A 71 -6.75 7.12 5.86
N TYR A 72 -6.89 8.43 5.56
CA TYR A 72 -5.78 9.25 5.09
C TYR A 72 -4.72 9.45 6.17
N ARG A 73 -5.10 9.72 7.42
CA ARG A 73 -4.17 9.85 8.55
C ARG A 73 -3.31 8.61 8.72
N THR A 74 -3.94 7.43 8.70
CA THR A 74 -3.23 6.15 8.76
C THR A 74 -2.31 5.95 7.56
N ALA A 75 -2.77 6.28 6.36
CA ALA A 75 -1.98 6.17 5.14
C ALA A 75 -0.76 7.12 5.15
N LEU A 76 -0.93 8.38 5.57
CA LEU A 76 0.15 9.36 5.68
C LEU A 76 1.20 8.95 6.70
N TRP A 77 0.77 8.43 7.85
CA TRP A 77 1.68 7.88 8.86
C TRP A 77 2.53 6.74 8.30
N ARG A 78 1.90 5.79 7.63
CA ARG A 78 2.61 4.67 6.97
C ARG A 78 3.61 5.14 5.92
N GLU A 79 3.25 6.14 5.10
CA GLU A 79 4.17 6.70 4.11
C GLU A 79 5.34 7.45 4.77
N TYR A 80 5.11 8.09 5.91
CA TYR A 80 6.18 8.72 6.68
C TYR A 80 7.15 7.68 7.25
N LEU A 81 6.65 6.59 7.84
CA LEU A 81 7.50 5.48 8.31
C LEU A 81 8.32 4.89 7.15
N ARG A 82 7.69 4.69 5.99
CA ARG A 82 8.39 4.25 4.78
C ARG A 82 9.49 5.22 4.36
N PHE A 83 9.22 6.51 4.40
CA PHE A 83 10.19 7.56 4.09
C PHE A 83 11.38 7.53 5.06
N MET A 84 11.12 7.30 6.35
CA MET A 84 12.14 7.16 7.40
C MET A 84 12.89 5.83 7.35
N GLY A 85 12.43 4.86 6.57
CA GLY A 85 12.99 3.52 6.52
C GLY A 85 12.61 2.64 7.70
N GLU A 86 11.54 2.99 8.40
CA GLU A 86 11.00 2.23 9.53
C GLU A 86 10.01 1.15 9.07
N ASP A 87 9.76 0.15 9.93
CA ASP A 87 8.76 -0.90 9.67
C ASP A 87 7.35 -0.33 9.76
N PHE A 88 6.54 -0.59 8.76
CA PHE A 88 5.14 -0.19 8.66
C PHE A 88 4.21 -1.37 8.33
N SER A 89 4.70 -2.59 8.47
CA SER A 89 3.93 -3.81 8.14
C SER A 89 2.68 -4.01 9.01
N GLU A 90 2.62 -3.40 10.19
CA GLU A 90 1.43 -3.42 11.06
C GLU A 90 0.21 -2.72 10.44
N PHE A 91 0.45 -1.81 9.46
CA PHE A 91 -0.60 -1.08 8.76
C PHE A 91 -1.08 -1.75 7.47
N PHE A 92 -0.61 -2.96 7.18
CA PHE A 92 -1.08 -3.70 6.02
C PHE A 92 -2.55 -4.09 6.21
N SER A 93 -3.34 -3.84 5.18
CA SER A 93 -4.73 -4.27 5.15
C SER A 93 -4.81 -5.80 5.13
N GLU A 94 -5.74 -6.37 5.88
CA GLU A 94 -5.98 -7.81 5.90
C GLU A 94 -6.83 -8.24 4.72
N ILE A 95 -6.48 -9.38 4.14
CA ILE A 95 -7.24 -9.98 3.04
C ILE A 95 -7.47 -11.47 3.33
N PRO A 96 -8.70 -11.97 3.24
CA PRO A 96 -8.98 -13.38 3.43
C PRO A 96 -8.36 -14.21 2.31
N VAL A 97 -7.59 -15.22 2.69
CA VAL A 97 -6.92 -16.13 1.78
C VAL A 97 -7.15 -17.56 2.24
N THR A 98 -7.66 -18.42 1.37
CA THR A 98 -7.74 -19.84 1.64
C THR A 98 -6.70 -20.58 0.81
N VAL A 99 -5.87 -21.38 1.49
CA VAL A 99 -4.90 -22.26 0.83
C VAL A 99 -5.41 -23.70 0.99
N ARG A 100 -5.87 -24.28 -0.11
CA ARG A 100 -6.39 -25.64 -0.16
C ARG A 100 -5.29 -26.61 -0.57
N GLY A 101 -5.31 -27.81 -0.03
CA GLY A 101 -4.37 -28.87 -0.38
C GLY A 101 -4.02 -29.77 0.79
N GLU A 102 -3.34 -30.86 0.48
CA GLU A 102 -2.81 -31.75 1.52
C GLU A 102 -1.80 -31.03 2.41
N PRO A 103 -1.82 -31.25 3.73
CA PRO A 103 -0.83 -30.73 4.64
C PRO A 103 0.59 -31.11 4.17
N GLY A 104 1.47 -30.12 4.03
CA GLY A 104 2.86 -30.37 3.64
C GLY A 104 3.45 -29.36 2.68
N GLY A 105 4.63 -29.72 2.15
CA GLY A 105 5.57 -28.82 1.53
C GLY A 105 5.04 -27.90 0.43
N ASP A 106 4.18 -28.38 -0.44
CA ASP A 106 3.73 -27.54 -1.58
C ASP A 106 2.62 -26.57 -1.18
N ARG A 107 1.71 -26.96 -0.26
CA ARG A 107 0.72 -26.06 0.32
C ARG A 107 1.39 -24.94 1.11
N ASP A 108 2.37 -25.29 1.93
CA ASP A 108 3.08 -24.32 2.78
C ASP A 108 3.95 -23.38 1.93
N ARG A 109 4.55 -23.89 0.85
CA ARG A 109 5.28 -23.06 -0.13
C ARG A 109 4.35 -22.08 -0.85
N LEU A 110 3.14 -22.53 -1.23
CA LEU A 110 2.15 -21.67 -1.88
C LEU A 110 1.68 -20.57 -0.91
N ALA A 111 1.44 -20.91 0.37
CA ALA A 111 1.08 -19.94 1.39
C ALA A 111 2.18 -18.89 1.60
N GLY A 112 3.43 -19.31 1.72
CA GLY A 112 4.58 -18.39 1.85
C GLY A 112 4.78 -17.52 0.61
N LEU A 113 4.62 -18.08 -0.59
CA LEU A 113 4.67 -17.33 -1.83
C LEU A 113 3.55 -16.30 -1.92
N CYS A 114 2.33 -16.66 -1.51
CA CYS A 114 1.19 -15.76 -1.44
C CYS A 114 1.47 -14.58 -0.49
N ALA A 115 1.91 -14.85 0.74
CA ALA A 115 2.24 -13.82 1.70
C ALA A 115 3.30 -12.85 1.17
N SER A 116 4.36 -13.39 0.54
CA SER A 116 5.42 -12.57 -0.08
C SER A 116 4.91 -11.70 -1.23
N VAL A 117 3.95 -12.20 -2.02
CA VAL A 117 3.37 -11.41 -3.13
C VAL A 117 2.39 -10.37 -2.60
N LEU A 118 1.57 -10.71 -1.61
CA LEU A 118 0.61 -9.78 -1.00
C LEU A 118 1.31 -8.63 -0.28
N ALA A 119 2.46 -8.88 0.34
CA ALA A 119 3.28 -7.82 0.94
C ALA A 119 3.72 -6.75 -0.07
N ASP A 120 3.93 -7.10 -1.35
CA ASP A 120 4.21 -6.12 -2.41
C ASP A 120 3.04 -5.16 -2.67
N PHE A 121 1.84 -5.51 -2.22
CA PHE A 121 0.61 -4.70 -2.33
C PHE A 121 0.17 -4.12 -0.98
N GLU A 122 1.02 -4.25 0.05
CA GLU A 122 0.71 -3.82 1.43
C GLU A 122 -0.52 -4.55 2.01
N LEU A 123 -0.63 -5.82 1.67
CA LEU A 123 -1.67 -6.70 2.15
C LEU A 123 -1.07 -7.80 3.01
N ARG A 124 -1.78 -8.15 4.08
CA ARG A 124 -1.47 -9.27 4.97
C ARG A 124 -2.54 -10.35 4.80
N PRO A 125 -2.16 -11.57 4.42
CA PRO A 125 -3.13 -12.65 4.33
C PRO A 125 -3.62 -13.06 5.72
N VAL A 126 -4.93 -13.12 5.89
CA VAL A 126 -5.56 -13.92 6.95
C VAL A 126 -5.79 -15.31 6.35
N ALA A 127 -4.79 -16.18 6.56
CA ALA A 127 -4.76 -17.47 5.89
C ALA A 127 -5.60 -18.51 6.61
N GLU A 128 -6.52 -19.13 5.89
CA GLU A 128 -7.22 -20.36 6.28
C GLU A 128 -6.68 -21.52 5.46
N PHE A 129 -6.47 -22.65 6.11
CA PHE A 129 -6.06 -23.89 5.45
C PHE A 129 -7.25 -24.83 5.35
N ALA A 130 -7.55 -25.28 4.13
CA ALA A 130 -8.62 -26.23 3.85
C ALA A 130 -8.05 -27.50 3.19
N GLU A 131 -8.78 -28.59 3.29
CA GLU A 131 -8.45 -29.81 2.57
C GLU A 131 -8.51 -29.61 1.06
N ALA A 132 -7.82 -30.48 0.32
CA ALA A 132 -7.87 -30.48 -1.13
C ALA A 132 -9.30 -30.73 -1.61
N ASP A 133 -9.71 -30.01 -2.65
CA ASP A 133 -10.95 -30.34 -3.37
C ASP A 133 -10.78 -31.66 -4.12
N GLU A 134 -11.91 -32.30 -4.48
CA GLU A 134 -11.94 -33.51 -5.30
C GLU A 134 -11.26 -33.35 -6.67
N GLU A 135 -10.96 -32.10 -7.06
CA GLU A 135 -10.37 -31.74 -8.36
C GLU A 135 -8.85 -32.00 -8.49
N GLY A 136 -8.18 -32.56 -7.45
CA GLY A 136 -6.81 -33.06 -7.58
C GLY A 136 -5.82 -32.63 -6.46
N PRO A 137 -4.66 -33.26 -6.43
CA PRO A 137 -3.69 -33.12 -5.33
C PRO A 137 -2.92 -31.80 -5.31
N ASN A 138 -3.05 -30.97 -6.34
CA ASN A 138 -2.32 -29.71 -6.44
C ASN A 138 -2.86 -28.68 -5.46
N PRO A 139 -2.01 -27.95 -4.73
CA PRO A 139 -2.49 -26.89 -3.85
C PRO A 139 -3.16 -25.78 -4.66
N GLN A 140 -4.19 -25.19 -4.06
CA GLN A 140 -4.96 -24.09 -4.65
C GLN A 140 -4.90 -22.86 -3.75
N LEU A 141 -4.79 -21.70 -4.37
CA LEU A 141 -4.87 -20.42 -3.70
C LEU A 141 -6.19 -19.72 -4.07
N VAL A 142 -6.97 -19.42 -3.06
CA VAL A 142 -8.25 -18.71 -3.20
C VAL A 142 -8.13 -17.37 -2.47
N ILE A 143 -8.41 -16.29 -3.15
CA ILE A 143 -8.46 -14.94 -2.59
C ILE A 143 -9.88 -14.42 -2.78
N ASP A 144 -10.51 -14.02 -1.68
CA ASP A 144 -11.89 -13.52 -1.69
C ASP A 144 -12.83 -14.44 -2.51
N GLY A 145 -12.82 -15.73 -2.18
CA GLY A 145 -13.66 -16.75 -2.81
C GLY A 145 -13.30 -17.11 -4.27
N THR A 146 -12.29 -16.47 -4.86
CA THR A 146 -11.87 -16.74 -6.25
C THR A 146 -10.54 -17.49 -6.28
N THR A 147 -10.49 -18.61 -7.00
CA THR A 147 -9.24 -19.34 -7.22
C THR A 147 -8.30 -18.55 -8.13
N VAL A 148 -7.16 -18.11 -7.56
CA VAL A 148 -6.16 -17.30 -8.27
C VAL A 148 -4.94 -18.09 -8.72
N ALA A 149 -4.71 -19.28 -8.16
CA ALA A 149 -3.65 -20.18 -8.58
C ALA A 149 -3.97 -21.64 -8.26
N ARG A 150 -3.44 -22.55 -9.09
CA ARG A 150 -3.42 -24.00 -8.87
C ARG A 150 -1.98 -24.49 -9.04
N GLY A 151 -1.51 -25.33 -8.13
CA GLY A 151 -0.11 -25.74 -8.06
C GLY A 151 0.81 -24.64 -7.54
N LEU A 152 2.09 -24.71 -7.86
CA LEU A 152 3.11 -23.75 -7.47
C LEU A 152 3.46 -22.81 -8.64
N PRO A 153 2.80 -21.67 -8.78
CA PRO A 153 3.14 -20.69 -9.80
C PRO A 153 4.49 -20.04 -9.52
N SER A 154 5.11 -19.45 -10.55
CA SER A 154 6.22 -18.53 -10.29
C SER A 154 5.74 -17.27 -9.56
N ARG A 155 6.63 -16.63 -8.77
CA ARG A 155 6.31 -15.37 -8.09
C ARG A 155 5.81 -14.30 -9.06
N LYS A 156 6.42 -14.21 -10.26
CA LYS A 156 6.01 -13.26 -11.31
C LYS A 156 4.60 -13.53 -11.80
N SER A 157 4.26 -14.79 -12.05
CA SER A 157 2.92 -15.19 -12.50
C SER A 157 1.88 -14.90 -11.42
N LEU A 158 2.14 -15.33 -10.18
CA LEU A 158 1.22 -15.08 -9.06
C LEU A 158 1.00 -13.58 -8.85
N LYS A 159 2.07 -12.77 -8.89
CA LYS A 159 1.98 -11.31 -8.74
C LYS A 159 1.12 -10.67 -9.82
N ALA A 160 1.21 -11.14 -11.06
CA ALA A 160 0.37 -10.65 -12.17
C ALA A 160 -1.11 -10.99 -11.95
N THR A 161 -1.42 -12.23 -11.53
CA THR A 161 -2.79 -12.67 -11.25
C THR A 161 -3.40 -11.92 -10.07
N VAL A 162 -2.64 -11.77 -8.97
CA VAL A 162 -3.08 -11.00 -7.79
C VAL A 162 -3.32 -9.53 -8.16
N ARG A 163 -2.42 -8.91 -8.93
CA ARG A 163 -2.61 -7.53 -9.40
C ARG A 163 -3.89 -7.38 -10.20
N HIS A 164 -4.16 -8.28 -11.12
CA HIS A 164 -5.39 -8.26 -11.93
C HIS A 164 -6.62 -8.39 -11.03
N ARG A 165 -6.59 -9.31 -10.07
CA ARG A 165 -7.71 -9.49 -9.13
C ARG A 165 -7.96 -8.26 -8.24
N LEU A 166 -6.88 -7.61 -7.78
CA LEU A 166 -6.98 -6.40 -6.94
C LEU A 166 -7.33 -5.14 -7.74
N SER A 167 -7.22 -5.14 -9.06
CA SER A 167 -7.65 -3.99 -9.89
C SER A 167 -9.16 -3.87 -10.00
N ASP A 168 -9.89 -4.93 -9.65
CA ASP A 168 -11.36 -4.98 -9.66
C ASP A 168 -11.98 -4.58 -8.30
N TRP A 169 -11.12 -4.13 -7.35
CA TRP A 169 -11.51 -3.68 -5.99
C TRP A 169 -11.38 -2.12 -5.90
#